data_9157d2d5fb32f3e370fa4b847ee1769c
#
_entry.id   9157d2d5fb32f3e370fa4b847ee1769c
#
_cell.length_a   1.000
_cell.length_b   1.000
_cell.length_c   1.000
_cell.angle_alpha   90.00
_cell.angle_beta   90.00
_cell.angle_gamma   90.00
#
_symmetry.space_group_name_H-M   'P 1'
#
loop_
_entity.id
_entity.type
_entity.pdbx_description
1 polymer ?
#
loop_
_entity_poly.entity_id
_entity_poly.type
_entity_poly.pdbx_seq_one_letter_code
_entity_poly.pdbx_strand_id
1 'polypeptide(L)'
;MTNAQTDISRFAQLLGRSNNTVFFTGAGISTESGIPDFRSPGTGLWNQIKPIQFQDFVALESAREESWRRKFSNDVMTQAKPNAGHLAIARWLKDFRSGGVITQNVDNLPQQS
;
A
#
# COMPACT_ATOMS: atom_id res chain seq x y z
N MET A 1 -5.56 20.01 -21.66
CA MET A 1 -5.11 19.00 -20.68
C MET A 1 -6.32 18.57 -19.85
N THR A 2 -6.43 17.28 -19.55
CA THR A 2 -7.41 16.78 -18.59
C THR A 2 -7.08 17.26 -17.18
N ASN A 3 -8.05 17.26 -16.26
CA ASN A 3 -7.80 17.58 -14.86
C ASN A 3 -6.71 16.67 -14.26
N ALA A 4 -6.73 15.37 -14.57
CA ALA A 4 -5.71 14.43 -14.13
C ALA A 4 -4.31 14.79 -14.63
N GLN A 5 -4.17 15.20 -15.88
CA GLN A 5 -2.88 15.63 -16.42
C GLN A 5 -2.34 16.90 -15.74
N THR A 6 -3.24 17.81 -15.40
CA THR A 6 -2.89 19.04 -14.65
C THR A 6 -2.42 18.69 -13.24
N ASP A 7 -3.10 17.75 -12.57
CA ASP A 7 -2.75 17.30 -11.23
C ASP A 7 -1.40 16.56 -11.21
N ILE A 8 -1.13 15.71 -12.20
CA ILE A 8 0.16 15.02 -12.34
C ILE A 8 1.30 16.04 -12.52
N SER A 9 1.11 17.04 -13.39
CA SER A 9 2.11 18.09 -13.60
C SER A 9 2.36 18.91 -12.34
N ARG A 10 1.31 19.24 -11.60
CA ARG A 10 1.41 19.97 -10.33
C ARG A 10 2.16 19.16 -9.28
N PHE A 11 1.84 17.86 -9.18
CA PHE A 11 2.53 16.95 -8.27
C PHE A 11 4.02 16.83 -8.60
N ALA A 12 4.35 16.68 -9.88
CA ALA A 12 5.75 16.63 -10.33
C ALA A 12 6.53 17.91 -9.98
N GLN A 13 5.89 19.08 -10.12
CA GLN A 13 6.49 20.35 -9.72
C GLN A 13 6.74 20.43 -8.21
N LEU A 14 5.81 19.96 -7.40
CA LEU A 14 5.97 19.94 -5.95
C LEU A 14 7.13 19.02 -5.53
N LEU A 15 7.22 17.83 -6.12
CA LEU A 15 8.35 16.94 -5.91
C LEU A 15 9.68 17.57 -6.28
N GLY A 16 9.73 18.20 -7.45
CA GLY A 16 10.97 18.84 -7.96
C GLY A 16 11.47 20.00 -7.10
N ARG A 17 10.59 20.62 -6.31
CA ARG A 17 10.94 21.70 -5.37
C ARG A 17 11.25 21.20 -3.97
N SER A 18 10.98 19.93 -3.69
CA SER A 18 11.17 19.36 -2.35
C SER A 18 12.65 19.09 -2.08
N ASN A 19 13.11 19.49 -0.92
CA ASN A 19 14.45 19.16 -0.43
C ASN A 19 14.47 17.91 0.44
N ASN A 20 13.31 17.49 0.93
CA ASN A 20 13.17 16.30 1.77
C ASN A 20 11.75 15.75 1.59
N THR A 21 11.62 14.65 0.86
CA THR A 21 10.32 14.04 0.55
C THR A 21 10.12 12.76 1.35
N VAL A 22 9.01 12.67 2.05
CA VAL A 22 8.55 11.44 2.68
C VAL A 22 7.34 10.91 1.92
N PHE A 23 7.40 9.65 1.49
CA PHE A 23 6.28 8.96 0.86
C PHE A 23 5.54 8.16 1.92
N PHE A 24 4.30 8.55 2.18
CA PHE A 24 3.42 7.83 3.09
C PHE A 24 2.42 7.01 2.28
N THR A 25 2.53 5.68 2.35
CA THR A 25 1.74 4.78 1.51
C THR A 25 0.78 3.92 2.32
N GLY A 26 -0.31 3.56 1.69
CA GLY A 26 -1.32 2.65 2.20
C GLY A 26 -1.65 1.56 1.18
N ALA A 27 -2.73 0.83 1.44
CA ALA A 27 -3.13 -0.34 0.64
C ALA A 27 -3.36 -0.02 -0.85
N GLY A 28 -3.77 1.21 -1.18
CA GLY A 28 -4.05 1.63 -2.55
C GLY A 28 -2.86 1.51 -3.50
N ILE A 29 -1.63 1.71 -3.01
CA ILE A 29 -0.44 1.59 -3.87
C ILE A 29 -0.20 0.16 -4.35
N SER A 30 -0.69 -0.84 -3.62
CA SER A 30 -0.46 -2.25 -3.93
C SER A 30 -1.57 -2.90 -4.77
N THR A 31 -2.62 -2.16 -5.13
CA THR A 31 -3.73 -2.71 -5.93
C THR A 31 -3.26 -3.15 -7.32
N GLU A 32 -2.37 -2.42 -7.96
CA GLU A 32 -1.80 -2.80 -9.25
C GLU A 32 -0.80 -3.96 -9.16
N SER A 33 -0.42 -4.36 -7.96
CA SER A 33 0.37 -5.58 -7.72
C SER A 33 -0.53 -6.81 -7.51
N GLY A 34 -1.85 -6.64 -7.59
CA GLY A 34 -2.84 -7.71 -7.41
C GLY A 34 -3.34 -7.86 -5.97
N ILE A 35 -2.90 -7.03 -5.04
CA ILE A 35 -3.38 -7.05 -3.66
C ILE A 35 -4.53 -6.06 -3.52
N PRO A 36 -5.78 -6.52 -3.25
CA PRO A 36 -6.91 -5.62 -3.11
C PRO A 36 -6.71 -4.70 -1.90
N ASP A 37 -7.14 -3.45 -2.02
CA ASP A 37 -7.26 -2.56 -0.87
C ASP A 37 -8.47 -2.93 0.00
N PHE A 38 -8.76 -2.13 1.02
CA PHE A 38 -9.82 -2.47 1.97
C PHE A 38 -11.20 -1.95 1.57
N ARG A 39 -11.29 -0.77 0.97
CA ARG A 39 -12.55 -0.02 0.85
C ARG A 39 -12.94 0.40 -0.56
N SER A 40 -12.16 0.10 -1.57
CA SER A 40 -12.53 0.44 -2.96
C SER A 40 -13.87 -0.16 -3.34
N PRO A 41 -14.75 0.58 -4.02
CA PRO A 41 -16.06 0.07 -4.43
C PRO A 41 -15.94 -1.22 -5.27
N GLY A 42 -16.62 -2.26 -4.85
CA GLY A 42 -16.68 -3.56 -5.53
C GLY A 42 -15.45 -4.45 -5.36
N THR A 43 -14.25 -3.90 -5.27
CA THR A 43 -13.00 -4.67 -5.22
C THR A 43 -12.33 -4.68 -3.84
N GLY A 44 -12.63 -3.72 -2.99
CA GLY A 44 -12.04 -3.63 -1.66
C GLY A 44 -12.37 -4.84 -0.78
N LEU A 45 -11.41 -5.25 0.03
CA LEU A 45 -11.50 -6.47 0.83
C LEU A 45 -12.69 -6.48 1.79
N TRP A 46 -13.02 -5.33 2.38
CA TRP A 46 -14.17 -5.21 3.30
C TRP A 46 -15.53 -5.33 2.63
N ASN A 47 -15.61 -5.32 1.30
CA ASN A 47 -16.83 -5.67 0.56
C ASN A 47 -17.09 -7.18 0.56
N GLN A 48 -16.09 -8.00 0.82
CA GLN A 48 -16.15 -9.46 0.74
C GLN A 48 -16.05 -10.14 2.10
N ILE A 49 -15.22 -9.60 3.00
CA ILE A 49 -15.00 -10.15 4.33
C ILE A 49 -15.16 -9.08 5.41
N LYS A 50 -15.58 -9.51 6.59
CA LYS A 50 -15.72 -8.63 7.75
C LYS A 50 -14.35 -8.43 8.40
N PRO A 51 -13.95 -7.16 8.71
CA PRO A 51 -12.71 -6.91 9.43
C PRO A 51 -12.78 -7.48 10.86
N ILE A 52 -11.66 -8.00 11.34
CA ILE A 52 -11.50 -8.40 12.73
C ILE A 52 -11.08 -7.16 13.52
N GLN A 53 -11.90 -6.76 14.50
CA GLN A 53 -11.60 -5.61 15.34
C GLN A 53 -10.49 -5.95 16.32
N PHE A 54 -9.68 -4.94 16.68
CA PHE A 54 -8.58 -5.12 17.62
C PHE A 54 -9.03 -5.67 18.97
N GLN A 55 -10.16 -5.18 19.50
CA GLN A 55 -10.73 -5.66 20.75
C GLN A 55 -11.08 -7.14 20.69
N ASP A 56 -11.65 -7.59 19.57
CA ASP A 56 -12.00 -9.00 19.36
C ASP A 56 -10.74 -9.87 19.24
N PHE A 57 -9.73 -9.40 18.54
CA PHE A 57 -8.45 -10.09 18.45
C PHE A 57 -7.81 -10.30 19.82
N VAL A 58 -7.85 -9.29 20.68
CA VAL A 58 -7.32 -9.39 22.05
C VAL A 58 -8.15 -10.30 22.94
N ALA A 59 -9.48 -10.20 22.86
CA ALA A 59 -10.39 -10.87 23.79
C ALA A 59 -10.73 -12.30 23.40
N LEU A 60 -10.80 -12.63 22.10
CA LEU A 60 -11.34 -13.89 21.60
C LEU A 60 -10.26 -14.72 20.89
N GLU A 61 -10.06 -15.94 21.37
CA GLU A 61 -9.16 -16.90 20.71
C GLU A 61 -9.61 -17.19 19.28
N SER A 62 -10.91 -17.36 19.05
CA SER A 62 -11.48 -17.60 17.71
C SER A 62 -11.18 -16.47 16.72
N ALA A 63 -11.15 -15.22 17.18
CA ALA A 63 -10.79 -14.08 16.33
C ALA A 63 -9.30 -14.12 15.97
N ARG A 64 -8.43 -14.50 16.89
CA ARG A 64 -6.98 -14.69 16.63
C ARG A 64 -6.74 -15.83 15.63
N GLU A 65 -7.40 -16.97 15.83
CA GLU A 65 -7.30 -18.11 14.91
C GLU A 65 -7.72 -17.74 13.50
N GLU A 66 -8.84 -17.05 13.36
CA GLU A 66 -9.34 -16.59 12.07
C GLU A 66 -8.36 -15.60 11.41
N SER A 67 -7.79 -14.69 12.18
CA SER A 67 -6.80 -13.73 11.69
C SER A 67 -5.56 -14.43 11.12
N TRP A 68 -5.04 -15.40 11.85
CA TRP A 68 -3.88 -16.18 11.40
C TRP A 68 -4.22 -17.07 10.21
N ARG A 69 -5.40 -17.70 10.21
CA ARG A 69 -5.87 -18.50 9.08
C ARG A 69 -5.93 -17.68 7.79
N ARG A 70 -6.49 -16.46 7.85
CA ARG A 70 -6.54 -15.55 6.71
C ARG A 70 -5.15 -15.17 6.21
N LYS A 71 -4.23 -14.92 7.12
CA LYS A 71 -2.87 -14.53 6.80
C LYS A 71 -2.12 -15.66 6.07
N PHE A 72 -2.19 -16.88 6.58
CA PHE A 72 -1.46 -18.01 6.01
C PHE A 72 -2.11 -18.63 4.77
N SER A 73 -3.38 -18.40 4.53
CA SER A 73 -4.06 -18.88 3.32
C SER A 73 -4.02 -17.90 2.14
N ASN A 74 -3.38 -16.74 2.31
CA ASN A 74 -3.38 -15.69 1.29
C ASN A 74 -2.11 -15.76 0.43
N ASP A 75 -2.18 -16.54 -0.64
CA ASP A 75 -1.09 -16.67 -1.61
C ASP A 75 -0.88 -15.40 -2.47
N VAL A 76 -1.90 -14.55 -2.59
CA VAL A 76 -1.84 -13.32 -3.39
C VAL A 76 -0.71 -12.41 -2.90
N MET A 77 -0.57 -12.24 -1.59
CA MET A 77 0.43 -11.37 -1.01
C MET A 77 1.86 -11.92 -1.21
N THR A 78 2.02 -13.24 -1.12
CA THR A 78 3.34 -13.88 -1.28
C THR A 78 3.83 -13.89 -2.71
N GLN A 79 2.93 -13.86 -3.68
CA GLN A 79 3.25 -13.87 -5.12
C GLN A 79 3.32 -12.46 -5.72
N ALA A 80 2.85 -11.44 -5.02
CA ALA A 80 2.84 -10.07 -5.51
C ALA A 80 4.25 -9.53 -5.70
N LYS A 81 4.39 -8.64 -6.70
CA LYS A 81 5.66 -7.96 -7.01
C LYS A 81 5.46 -6.45 -6.98
N PRO A 82 6.52 -5.68 -6.69
CA PRO A 82 6.45 -4.23 -6.80
C PRO A 82 5.94 -3.79 -8.16
N ASN A 83 5.04 -2.83 -8.16
CA ASN A 83 4.51 -2.22 -9.39
C ASN A 83 5.24 -0.91 -9.72
N ALA A 84 4.81 -0.24 -10.79
CA ALA A 84 5.42 1.00 -11.25
C ALA A 84 5.47 2.10 -10.18
N GLY A 85 4.46 2.18 -9.30
CA GLY A 85 4.44 3.13 -8.20
C GLY A 85 5.54 2.87 -7.17
N HIS A 86 5.71 1.62 -6.76
CA HIS A 86 6.79 1.23 -5.85
C HIS A 86 8.17 1.54 -6.45
N LEU A 87 8.37 1.17 -7.72
CA LEU A 87 9.64 1.39 -8.41
C LEU A 87 9.94 2.88 -8.61
N ALA A 88 8.94 3.70 -8.88
CA ALA A 88 9.10 5.15 -8.99
C ALA A 88 9.56 5.78 -7.68
N ILE A 89 8.98 5.38 -6.55
CA ILE A 89 9.38 5.84 -5.23
C ILE A 89 10.83 5.42 -4.92
N ALA A 90 11.18 4.17 -5.19
CA ALA A 90 12.52 3.66 -4.97
C ALA A 90 13.56 4.41 -5.80
N ARG A 91 13.26 4.68 -7.06
CA ARG A 91 14.12 5.48 -7.94
C ARG A 91 14.29 6.90 -7.41
N TRP A 92 13.21 7.55 -7.00
CA TRP A 92 13.28 8.89 -6.42
C TRP A 92 14.22 8.95 -5.22
N LEU A 93 14.06 8.05 -4.27
CA LEU A 93 14.88 8.02 -3.06
C LEU A 93 16.35 7.72 -3.37
N LYS A 94 16.62 6.87 -4.35
CA LYS A 94 17.97 6.56 -4.80
C LYS A 94 18.65 7.77 -5.44
N ASP A 95 17.94 8.48 -6.33
CA ASP A 95 18.48 9.58 -7.10
C ASP A 95 18.66 10.86 -6.26
N PHE A 96 17.73 11.13 -5.36
CA PHE A 96 17.72 12.38 -4.58
C PHE A 96 18.19 12.18 -3.12
N ARG A 97 18.38 10.96 -2.68
CA ARG A 97 18.93 10.59 -1.35
C ARG A 97 18.31 11.35 -0.17
N SER A 98 17.04 11.69 -0.27
CA SER A 98 16.37 12.48 0.77
C SER A 98 15.01 11.86 1.10
N GLY A 99 14.64 11.92 2.38
CA GLY A 99 13.39 11.42 2.87
C GLY A 99 13.37 9.93 3.10
N GLY A 100 12.22 9.34 2.90
CA GLY A 100 12.02 7.91 3.13
C GLY A 100 10.61 7.48 2.82
N VAL A 101 10.29 6.25 3.11
CA VAL A 101 8.94 5.68 2.98
C VAL A 101 8.41 5.32 4.37
N ILE A 102 7.19 5.76 4.65
CA ILE A 102 6.38 5.29 5.77
C ILE A 102 5.21 4.52 5.16
N THR A 103 5.09 3.24 5.47
CA THR A 103 4.01 2.43 4.93
C THR A 103 3.19 1.76 6.02
N GLN A 104 1.88 1.72 5.81
CA GLN A 104 0.95 0.92 6.60
C GLN A 104 0.84 -0.52 6.10
N ASN A 105 1.49 -0.84 4.97
CA ASN A 105 1.38 -2.12 4.31
C ASN A 105 2.32 -3.16 4.92
N VAL A 106 1.85 -4.40 4.92
CA VAL A 106 2.61 -5.56 5.40
C VAL A 106 2.98 -6.52 4.25
N ASP A 107 2.90 -6.04 3.02
CA ASP A 107 3.15 -6.83 1.81
C ASP A 107 4.62 -6.95 1.42
N ASN A 108 5.50 -6.22 2.08
CA ASN A 108 6.94 -6.17 1.82
C ASN A 108 7.33 -5.64 0.43
N LEU A 109 6.40 -5.03 -0.31
CA LEU A 109 6.68 -4.54 -1.67
C LEU A 109 7.61 -3.32 -1.69
N PRO A 110 7.49 -2.32 -0.80
CA PRO A 110 8.46 -1.24 -0.74
C PRO A 110 9.89 -1.71 -0.50
N GLN A 111 10.09 -2.75 0.31
CA GLN A 111 11.40 -3.28 0.63
C GLN A 111 12.02 -4.07 -0.53
N GLN A 112 11.21 -4.60 -1.43
CA GLN A 112 11.65 -5.34 -2.62
C GLN A 112 11.96 -4.45 -3.83
N SER A 113 11.58 -3.17 -3.77
CA SER A 113 11.71 -2.25 -4.90
C SER A 113 13.05 -1.49 -4.96
#